data_626639f436e4ce6e97a47023652f3ac5
#
_entry.id   626639f436e4ce6e97a47023652f3ac5
#
_cell.length_a   1.000
_cell.length_b   1.000
_cell.length_c   1.000
_cell.angle_alpha   90.00
_cell.angle_beta   90.00
_cell.angle_gamma   90.00
#
_symmetry.space_group_name_H-M   'P 1'
#
loop_
_entity.id
_entity.type
_entity.pdbx_description
1 polymer ?
#
loop_
_entity_poly.entity_id
_entity_poly.type
_entity_poly.pdbx_seq_one_letter_code
_entity_poly.pdbx_strand_id
1 'polypeptide(L)'
;MASRALIQGLYGILPDALNGRLLIKPGFPEEWEYASLHTPDIDFDFKAGEAATGKYSSRDCSLYTVTHRLPAVRNLELQFPARRSAVARLTVNGQNAAWRLVENSVGRPMLSVSVPAASGEEVAINVAWEGELLEAPASVDAYPATRVRKAGPVSFIAMEQGQMKWWAPVEHPVSDKGNKPVPAGDFKAVDSARCTPVDMQKVFNANVTDIFRNEYLSPRSPYTTLQLPKQGIGEWCHPLKTVDIDDSGLRAAVRKGLLETKLGIPFRTPAEGHNIAFTSLWDNYPDSLQIPLQGKASRAYLLMAGSTNHMQCHIDNGVIRVYYEDGTCDTLSLVNPDNWPPIEQIFFEDGKSFNRHAPSLYRLRLKTGELSNNFGEELGFTGVSREVDGGAAVLLEMPLNAGKKLSHLVLETLSNEVVIGIMGITLQR
;
A
#
# COMPACT_ATOMS: atom_id res chain seq x y z
N MET A 1 7.41 -24.79 16.79
CA MET A 1 6.51 -23.80 16.13
C MET A 1 5.21 -23.58 16.89
N ALA A 2 4.55 -24.60 17.42
CA ALA A 2 3.28 -24.45 18.12
C ALA A 2 3.29 -23.47 19.31
N SER A 3 4.32 -23.53 20.18
CA SER A 3 4.44 -22.63 21.35
C SER A 3 4.56 -21.16 20.93
N ARG A 4 5.28 -20.87 19.86
CA ARG A 4 5.39 -19.51 19.34
C ARG A 4 4.07 -19.00 18.76
N ALA A 5 3.34 -19.85 18.03
CA ALA A 5 2.03 -19.49 17.50
C ALA A 5 1.01 -19.22 18.63
N LEU A 6 1.09 -19.98 19.72
CA LEU A 6 0.26 -19.76 20.91
C LEU A 6 0.63 -18.45 21.60
N ILE A 7 1.88 -18.28 22.01
CA ILE A 7 2.33 -17.12 22.80
C ILE A 7 2.28 -15.83 22.00
N GLN A 8 2.90 -15.79 20.83
CA GLN A 8 2.98 -14.57 20.01
C GLN A 8 1.75 -14.34 19.13
N GLY A 9 1.10 -15.40 18.65
CA GLY A 9 -0.08 -15.31 17.80
C GLY A 9 -1.37 -15.11 18.60
N LEU A 10 -1.74 -16.08 19.44
CA LEU A 10 -3.03 -16.05 20.14
C LEU A 10 -3.04 -15.12 21.35
N TYR A 11 -2.02 -15.21 22.22
CA TYR A 11 -1.89 -14.31 23.37
C TYR A 11 -1.25 -12.98 23.02
N GLY A 12 -0.57 -12.89 21.88
CA GLY A 12 0.01 -11.63 21.38
C GLY A 12 1.12 -11.06 22.27
N ILE A 13 1.86 -11.91 22.99
CA ILE A 13 2.91 -11.51 23.94
C ILE A 13 4.20 -11.26 23.18
N LEU A 14 4.63 -10.01 23.15
CA LEU A 14 5.77 -9.51 22.37
C LEU A 14 6.71 -8.69 23.27
N PRO A 15 7.68 -9.30 23.96
CA PRO A 15 8.67 -8.59 24.74
C PRO A 15 9.63 -7.81 23.83
N ASP A 16 9.84 -6.54 24.16
CA ASP A 16 10.82 -5.65 23.55
C ASP A 16 11.79 -5.14 24.63
N ALA A 17 12.70 -6.02 25.02
CA ALA A 17 13.63 -5.76 26.10
C ALA A 17 14.59 -4.58 25.82
N LEU A 18 14.92 -4.34 24.54
CA LEU A 18 15.79 -3.22 24.14
C LEU A 18 15.15 -1.86 24.45
N ASN A 19 13.83 -1.77 24.25
CA ASN A 19 13.07 -0.55 24.54
C ASN A 19 12.38 -0.58 25.92
N GLY A 20 12.66 -1.58 26.74
CA GLY A 20 12.07 -1.73 28.07
C GLY A 20 10.56 -1.93 28.07
N ARG A 21 10.00 -2.47 27.00
CA ARG A 21 8.56 -2.60 26.76
C ARG A 21 8.11 -4.05 26.65
N LEU A 22 6.92 -4.34 27.18
CA LEU A 22 6.16 -5.55 26.91
C LEU A 22 4.87 -5.15 26.22
N LEU A 23 4.73 -5.51 24.93
CA LEU A 23 3.47 -5.38 24.21
C LEU A 23 2.69 -6.68 24.33
N ILE A 24 1.42 -6.58 24.72
CA ILE A 24 0.45 -7.69 24.71
C ILE A 24 -0.72 -7.30 23.81
N LYS A 25 -1.00 -8.12 22.79
CA LYS A 25 -2.07 -7.89 21.83
C LYS A 25 -2.86 -9.20 21.61
N PRO A 26 -3.74 -9.58 22.55
CA PRO A 26 -4.47 -10.84 22.47
C PRO A 26 -5.41 -10.87 21.25
N GLY A 27 -5.39 -11.99 20.54
CA GLY A 27 -6.24 -12.28 19.38
C GLY A 27 -7.33 -13.31 19.70
N PHE A 28 -7.97 -13.21 20.87
CA PHE A 28 -8.99 -14.18 21.27
C PHE A 28 -10.27 -14.04 20.46
N PRO A 29 -10.93 -15.17 20.13
CA PRO A 29 -12.30 -15.17 19.62
C PRO A 29 -13.25 -14.38 20.54
N GLU A 30 -14.27 -13.77 19.96
CA GLU A 30 -15.21 -12.94 20.72
C GLU A 30 -16.01 -13.71 21.77
N GLU A 31 -16.26 -14.98 21.46
CA GLU A 31 -17.04 -15.89 22.27
C GLU A 31 -16.29 -16.33 23.53
N TRP A 32 -14.98 -16.10 23.59
CA TRP A 32 -14.22 -16.51 24.76
C TRP A 32 -14.51 -15.61 25.95
N GLU A 33 -14.93 -16.27 27.03
CA GLU A 33 -15.22 -15.62 28.29
C GLU A 33 -13.98 -15.53 29.19
N TYR A 34 -13.00 -16.39 28.98
CA TYR A 34 -11.73 -16.38 29.71
C TYR A 34 -10.59 -16.95 28.87
N ALA A 35 -9.38 -16.58 29.22
CA ALA A 35 -8.15 -17.16 28.72
C ALA A 35 -7.05 -16.97 29.77
N SER A 36 -6.23 -17.98 30.00
CA SER A 36 -5.12 -17.94 30.96
C SER A 36 -3.86 -18.53 30.34
N LEU A 37 -2.72 -17.88 30.60
CA LEU A 37 -1.40 -18.38 30.25
C LEU A 37 -0.43 -18.13 31.42
N HIS A 38 0.18 -19.17 31.90
CA HIS A 38 1.17 -19.12 32.97
C HIS A 38 2.48 -19.70 32.46
N THR A 39 3.51 -18.91 32.48
CA THR A 39 4.88 -19.27 32.11
C THR A 39 5.86 -18.77 33.17
N PRO A 40 7.13 -19.22 33.18
CA PRO A 40 8.11 -18.67 34.11
C PRO A 40 8.28 -17.15 34.01
N ASP A 41 8.06 -16.58 32.82
CA ASP A 41 8.32 -15.17 32.57
C ASP A 41 7.07 -14.28 32.64
N ILE A 42 5.88 -14.83 32.39
CA ILE A 42 4.63 -14.06 32.30
C ILE A 42 3.46 -14.89 32.77
N ASP A 43 2.63 -14.29 33.62
CA ASP A 43 1.27 -14.72 33.89
C ASP A 43 0.32 -13.73 33.21
N PHE A 44 -0.65 -14.25 32.48
CA PHE A 44 -1.66 -13.47 31.80
C PHE A 44 -3.03 -14.13 31.97
N ASP A 45 -3.99 -13.37 32.46
CA ASP A 45 -5.37 -13.79 32.59
C ASP A 45 -6.29 -12.78 31.93
N PHE A 46 -7.27 -13.29 31.21
CA PHE A 46 -8.37 -12.53 30.63
C PHE A 46 -9.71 -13.11 31.10
N LYS A 47 -10.62 -12.24 31.51
CA LYS A 47 -11.99 -12.57 31.79
C LYS A 47 -12.93 -11.54 31.21
N ALA A 48 -13.94 -12.01 30.47
CA ALA A 48 -15.08 -11.23 30.06
C ALA A 48 -16.20 -11.37 31.05
N GLY A 49 -16.79 -10.25 31.47
CA GLY A 49 -17.97 -10.28 32.31
C GLY A 49 -17.76 -10.14 33.79
N GLU A 50 -16.54 -10.06 34.31
CA GLU A 50 -16.32 -9.68 35.71
C GLU A 50 -16.28 -8.15 35.83
N ALA A 51 -17.39 -7.55 36.27
CA ALA A 51 -17.40 -6.15 36.67
C ALA A 51 -17.16 -6.05 38.16
N ALA A 52 -16.17 -5.29 38.53
CA ALA A 52 -16.18 -4.70 39.84
C ALA A 52 -17.25 -3.59 39.86
N THR A 53 -18.30 -3.78 40.70
CA THR A 53 -19.22 -2.75 41.19
C THR A 53 -20.30 -2.18 40.24
N GLY A 54 -21.45 -2.77 40.29
CA GLY A 54 -22.72 -2.11 40.67
C GLY A 54 -23.56 -1.44 39.57
N LYS A 55 -23.12 -1.16 38.39
CA LYS A 55 -23.92 -0.44 37.38
C LYS A 55 -23.91 -1.05 35.97
N TYR A 56 -23.00 -1.93 35.70
CA TYR A 56 -22.82 -2.56 34.38
C TYR A 56 -23.14 -4.05 34.46
N SER A 57 -23.76 -4.59 33.41
CA SER A 57 -23.99 -6.04 33.36
C SER A 57 -22.63 -6.77 33.24
N SER A 58 -22.54 -7.99 33.72
CA SER A 58 -21.33 -8.81 33.65
C SER A 58 -20.78 -8.94 32.21
N ARG A 59 -21.62 -8.85 31.18
CA ARG A 59 -21.22 -8.94 29.76
C ARG A 59 -20.59 -7.66 29.22
N ASP A 60 -20.65 -6.57 29.96
CA ASP A 60 -20.18 -5.26 29.51
C ASP A 60 -18.82 -4.88 30.09
N CYS A 61 -18.09 -5.84 30.63
CA CYS A 61 -16.76 -5.62 31.21
C CYS A 61 -15.72 -6.58 30.65
N SER A 62 -14.46 -6.15 30.68
CA SER A 62 -13.29 -6.97 30.35
C SER A 62 -12.20 -6.71 31.38
N LEU A 63 -11.70 -7.77 31.99
CA LEU A 63 -10.58 -7.71 32.93
C LEU A 63 -9.36 -8.43 32.33
N TYR A 64 -8.24 -7.76 32.33
CA TYR A 64 -6.95 -8.30 31.96
C TYR A 64 -6.00 -8.18 33.16
N THR A 65 -5.40 -9.28 33.57
CA THR A 65 -4.41 -9.30 34.64
C THR A 65 -3.10 -9.80 34.08
N VAL A 66 -2.03 -9.06 34.31
CA VAL A 66 -0.69 -9.33 33.76
C VAL A 66 0.35 -9.21 34.88
N THR A 67 1.16 -10.24 35.04
CA THR A 67 2.39 -10.18 35.85
C THR A 67 3.56 -10.65 35.00
N HIS A 68 4.57 -9.80 34.82
CA HIS A 68 5.78 -10.20 34.10
C HIS A 68 6.99 -10.29 35.04
N ARG A 69 7.95 -11.16 34.69
CA ARG A 69 9.21 -11.36 35.44
C ARG A 69 10.44 -11.02 34.58
N LEU A 70 10.24 -10.22 33.53
CA LEU A 70 11.26 -9.80 32.58
C LEU A 70 12.05 -8.61 33.18
N PRO A 71 13.35 -8.76 33.48
CA PRO A 71 14.10 -7.76 34.26
C PRO A 71 14.34 -6.44 33.52
N ALA A 72 14.36 -6.45 32.19
CA ALA A 72 14.56 -5.25 31.38
C ALA A 72 13.27 -4.47 31.07
N VAL A 73 12.10 -5.06 31.29
CA VAL A 73 10.80 -4.42 31.01
C VAL A 73 10.45 -3.45 32.14
N ARG A 74 9.98 -2.27 31.76
CA ARG A 74 9.53 -1.20 32.67
C ARG A 74 8.14 -0.68 32.31
N ASN A 75 7.65 -0.97 31.09
CA ASN A 75 6.36 -0.53 30.61
C ASN A 75 5.60 -1.70 30.01
N LEU A 76 4.33 -1.83 30.37
CA LEU A 76 3.36 -2.72 29.76
C LEU A 76 2.47 -1.89 28.85
N GLU A 77 2.36 -2.31 27.60
CA GLU A 77 1.34 -1.83 26.66
C GLU A 77 0.39 -2.98 26.35
N LEU A 78 -0.89 -2.81 26.71
CA LEU A 78 -1.94 -3.74 26.34
C LEU A 78 -2.80 -3.15 25.24
N GLN A 79 -2.91 -3.87 24.12
CA GLN A 79 -3.80 -3.54 23.00
C GLN A 79 -4.90 -4.59 22.92
N PHE A 80 -6.14 -4.17 22.94
CA PHE A 80 -7.29 -5.08 22.92
C PHE A 80 -8.43 -4.54 22.07
N PRO A 81 -9.26 -5.42 21.47
CA PRO A 81 -10.36 -5.00 20.61
C PRO A 81 -11.48 -4.33 21.39
N ALA A 82 -12.06 -3.31 20.81
CA ALA A 82 -13.27 -2.71 21.31
C ALA A 82 -14.44 -3.69 21.18
N ARG A 83 -15.22 -3.84 22.24
CA ARG A 83 -16.42 -4.71 22.27
C ARG A 83 -17.70 -3.92 21.99
N ARG A 84 -17.75 -2.64 22.39
CA ARG A 84 -18.87 -1.74 22.17
C ARG A 84 -18.40 -0.39 21.62
N SER A 85 -19.32 0.42 21.21
CA SER A 85 -19.05 1.72 20.56
C SER A 85 -18.45 2.77 21.50
N ALA A 86 -18.47 2.56 22.82
CA ALA A 86 -17.89 3.49 23.78
C ALA A 86 -17.27 2.78 24.99
N VAL A 87 -16.34 3.45 25.67
CA VAL A 87 -15.74 3.07 26.93
C VAL A 87 -16.38 3.91 28.04
N ALA A 88 -17.14 3.28 28.91
CA ALA A 88 -17.73 3.95 30.07
C ALA A 88 -16.67 4.27 31.14
N ARG A 89 -15.75 3.33 31.36
CA ARG A 89 -14.66 3.47 32.33
C ARG A 89 -13.53 2.52 32.00
N LEU A 90 -12.30 3.02 32.15
CA LEU A 90 -11.10 2.20 32.11
C LEU A 90 -10.24 2.49 33.35
N THR A 91 -9.86 1.42 34.05
CA THR A 91 -9.02 1.52 35.24
C THR A 91 -7.83 0.60 35.14
N VAL A 92 -6.71 1.04 35.75
CA VAL A 92 -5.52 0.22 36.02
C VAL A 92 -5.32 0.18 37.54
N ASN A 93 -5.29 -1.02 38.11
CA ASN A 93 -5.20 -1.24 39.55
C ASN A 93 -6.25 -0.42 40.34
N GLY A 94 -7.47 -0.34 39.77
CA GLY A 94 -8.59 0.37 40.37
C GLY A 94 -8.63 1.89 40.13
N GLN A 95 -7.57 2.49 39.61
CA GLN A 95 -7.50 3.94 39.31
C GLN A 95 -7.82 4.22 37.84
N ASN A 96 -8.52 5.33 37.56
CA ASN A 96 -8.80 5.72 36.18
C ASN A 96 -7.50 5.91 35.41
N ALA A 97 -7.44 5.35 34.20
CA ALA A 97 -6.28 5.43 33.34
C ALA A 97 -6.63 5.98 31.96
N ALA A 98 -5.67 6.66 31.34
CA ALA A 98 -5.78 7.13 29.98
C ALA A 98 -5.61 5.94 29.01
N TRP A 99 -6.38 6.00 27.93
CA TRP A 99 -6.27 5.07 26.81
C TRP A 99 -6.30 5.83 25.50
N ARG A 100 -5.85 5.17 24.43
CA ARG A 100 -5.91 5.72 23.07
C ARG A 100 -6.41 4.67 22.10
N LEU A 101 -6.94 5.12 20.98
CA LEU A 101 -7.16 4.23 19.84
C LEU A 101 -5.84 3.92 19.15
N VAL A 102 -5.72 2.68 18.73
CA VAL A 102 -4.61 2.26 17.86
C VAL A 102 -4.96 2.70 16.44
N GLU A 103 -4.21 3.66 15.93
CA GLU A 103 -4.31 4.07 14.55
C GLU A 103 -4.00 2.88 13.63
N ASN A 104 -4.68 2.82 12.49
CA ASN A 104 -4.48 1.76 11.50
C ASN A 104 -4.68 0.32 12.01
N SER A 105 -5.53 0.11 13.02
CA SER A 105 -5.92 -1.25 13.41
C SER A 105 -6.79 -1.90 12.34
N VAL A 106 -6.56 -3.20 12.08
CA VAL A 106 -7.25 -3.96 11.05
C VAL A 106 -8.42 -4.73 11.64
N GLY A 107 -9.56 -4.69 10.97
CA GLY A 107 -10.76 -5.46 11.32
C GLY A 107 -11.63 -4.81 12.38
N ARG A 108 -11.09 -4.48 13.54
CA ARG A 108 -11.80 -3.84 14.66
C ARG A 108 -11.07 -2.64 15.20
N PRO A 109 -11.78 -1.65 15.75
CA PRO A 109 -11.15 -0.64 16.60
C PRO A 109 -10.40 -1.32 17.75
N MET A 110 -9.13 -0.96 17.92
CA MET A 110 -8.29 -1.44 18.99
C MET A 110 -7.97 -0.32 19.97
N LEU A 111 -8.02 -0.60 21.25
CA LEU A 111 -7.60 0.32 22.29
C LEU A 111 -6.20 -0.05 22.77
N SER A 112 -5.42 0.95 23.15
CA SER A 112 -4.11 0.78 23.78
C SER A 112 -4.08 1.48 25.12
N VAL A 113 -3.59 0.76 26.13
CA VAL A 113 -3.28 1.28 27.47
C VAL A 113 -1.82 1.03 27.72
N SER A 114 -1.08 2.06 28.11
CA SER A 114 0.35 1.95 28.44
C SER A 114 0.57 2.37 29.89
N VAL A 115 1.18 1.50 30.67
CA VAL A 115 1.40 1.70 32.09
C VAL A 115 2.81 1.28 32.52
N PRO A 116 3.42 1.96 33.50
CA PRO A 116 4.59 1.43 34.17
C PRO A 116 4.28 0.06 34.79
N ALA A 117 5.17 -0.89 34.64
CA ALA A 117 5.06 -2.22 35.22
C ALA A 117 6.45 -2.70 35.65
N ALA A 118 6.61 -2.96 36.94
CA ALA A 118 7.84 -3.54 37.46
C ALA A 118 7.79 -5.07 37.38
N SER A 119 8.97 -5.69 37.32
CA SER A 119 9.07 -7.16 37.33
C SER A 119 8.49 -7.72 38.61
N GLY A 120 7.54 -8.65 38.50
CA GLY A 120 6.83 -9.28 39.62
C GLY A 120 5.60 -8.50 40.11
N GLU A 121 5.33 -7.32 39.57
CA GLU A 121 4.15 -6.54 39.90
C GLU A 121 2.95 -7.00 39.06
N GLU A 122 1.80 -7.16 39.73
CA GLU A 122 0.54 -7.45 39.05
C GLU A 122 -0.11 -6.15 38.54
N VAL A 123 -0.47 -6.14 37.29
CA VAL A 123 -1.20 -5.05 36.62
C VAL A 123 -2.58 -5.56 36.23
N ALA A 124 -3.62 -4.99 36.82
CA ALA A 124 -5.03 -5.31 36.55
C ALA A 124 -5.67 -4.16 35.74
N ILE A 125 -6.04 -4.42 34.48
CA ILE A 125 -6.71 -3.48 33.59
C ILE A 125 -8.16 -3.88 33.46
N ASN A 126 -9.07 -3.03 33.92
CA ASN A 126 -10.51 -3.27 33.86
C ASN A 126 -11.16 -2.24 32.95
N VAL A 127 -11.95 -2.75 31.98
CA VAL A 127 -12.67 -1.92 30.99
C VAL A 127 -14.16 -2.17 31.14
N ALA A 128 -14.92 -1.13 31.43
CA ALA A 128 -16.37 -1.13 31.38
C ALA A 128 -16.80 -0.50 30.04
N TRP A 129 -17.61 -1.22 29.31
CA TRP A 129 -18.09 -0.83 27.98
C TRP A 129 -19.50 -0.26 28.04
N GLU A 130 -19.81 0.65 27.11
CA GLU A 130 -21.17 1.17 26.89
C GLU A 130 -21.45 1.39 25.39
N GLY A 131 -22.71 1.68 25.08
CA GLY A 131 -23.15 1.89 23.70
C GLY A 131 -23.51 0.60 22.99
N GLU A 132 -23.55 0.66 21.65
CA GLU A 132 -23.97 -0.44 20.80
C GLU A 132 -22.87 -1.50 20.65
N LEU A 133 -23.29 -2.75 20.39
CA LEU A 133 -22.33 -3.79 20.02
C LEU A 133 -21.66 -3.44 18.69
N LEU A 134 -20.38 -3.68 18.63
CA LEU A 134 -19.63 -3.55 17.37
C LEU A 134 -19.78 -4.86 16.58
N GLU A 135 -20.74 -4.88 15.66
CA GLU A 135 -20.96 -6.01 14.78
C GLU A 135 -19.95 -5.99 13.62
N ALA A 136 -19.41 -7.16 13.28
CA ALA A 136 -18.57 -7.30 12.10
C ALA A 136 -19.38 -6.91 10.85
N PRO A 137 -18.83 -6.14 9.93
CA PRO A 137 -19.47 -5.92 8.65
C PRO A 137 -19.62 -7.27 7.92
N ALA A 138 -20.71 -7.42 7.16
CA ALA A 138 -20.86 -8.58 6.29
C ALA A 138 -19.62 -8.73 5.39
N SER A 139 -19.25 -9.98 5.05
CA SER A 139 -18.11 -10.22 4.16
C SER A 139 -18.32 -9.48 2.84
N VAL A 140 -17.29 -8.81 2.39
CA VAL A 140 -17.28 -8.06 1.14
C VAL A 140 -16.03 -8.47 0.38
N ASP A 141 -16.20 -8.86 -0.86
CA ASP A 141 -15.06 -9.08 -1.75
C ASP A 141 -14.47 -7.71 -2.11
N ALA A 142 -13.25 -7.49 -1.68
CA ALA A 142 -12.51 -6.26 -1.93
C ALA A 142 -11.03 -6.57 -2.10
N TYR A 143 -10.36 -5.78 -2.93
CA TYR A 143 -8.91 -5.85 -3.02
C TYR A 143 -8.26 -5.38 -1.70
N PRO A 144 -7.10 -5.94 -1.34
CA PRO A 144 -6.30 -5.40 -0.24
C PRO A 144 -6.12 -3.88 -0.42
N ALA A 145 -6.21 -3.16 0.69
CA ALA A 145 -6.12 -1.70 0.71
C ALA A 145 -7.26 -0.94 -0.02
N THR A 146 -8.38 -1.55 -0.34
CA THR A 146 -9.57 -0.84 -0.82
C THR A 146 -10.51 -0.45 0.31
N ARG A 147 -11.06 0.76 0.23
CA ARG A 147 -12.13 1.18 1.13
C ARG A 147 -13.40 0.39 0.79
N VAL A 148 -13.82 -0.47 1.70
CA VAL A 148 -15.08 -1.20 1.55
C VAL A 148 -16.23 -0.22 1.84
N ARG A 149 -17.08 0.01 0.85
CA ARG A 149 -18.35 0.72 1.03
C ARG A 149 -19.48 -0.30 1.03
N LYS A 150 -20.15 -0.45 2.17
CA LYS A 150 -21.50 -1.02 2.20
C LYS A 150 -22.46 0.00 1.56
N ALA A 151 -23.64 -0.44 1.10
CA ALA A 151 -24.68 0.48 0.65
C ALA A 151 -25.00 1.48 1.77
N GLY A 152 -24.37 2.63 1.72
CA GLY A 152 -24.21 3.60 2.79
C GLY A 152 -22.75 3.71 3.20
N PRO A 153 -22.29 4.87 3.63
CA PRO A 153 -20.91 5.05 4.01
C PRO A 153 -20.61 4.22 5.26
N VAL A 154 -19.88 3.14 5.11
CA VAL A 154 -19.15 2.56 6.24
C VAL A 154 -17.92 3.44 6.42
N SER A 155 -18.10 4.59 7.06
CA SER A 155 -16.96 5.38 7.48
C SER A 155 -16.42 4.77 8.77
N PHE A 156 -15.22 4.28 8.70
CA PHE A 156 -14.51 3.78 9.84
C PHE A 156 -13.68 4.91 10.42
N ILE A 157 -14.33 5.74 11.19
CA ILE A 157 -13.65 6.76 11.96
C ILE A 157 -13.44 6.15 13.34
N ALA A 158 -12.22 6.18 13.79
CA ALA A 158 -11.82 5.63 15.06
C ALA A 158 -12.66 6.17 16.23
N MET A 159 -13.01 7.46 16.19
CA MET A 159 -13.93 8.10 17.12
C MET A 159 -14.80 9.11 16.38
N GLU A 160 -16.10 8.92 16.40
CA GLU A 160 -17.04 9.89 15.91
C GLU A 160 -18.05 10.19 17.00
N GLN A 161 -18.16 11.46 17.44
CA GLN A 161 -19.04 11.89 18.51
C GLN A 161 -18.90 11.09 19.83
N GLY A 162 -17.67 10.68 20.17
CA GLY A 162 -17.38 9.90 21.36
C GLY A 162 -17.65 8.39 21.24
N GLN A 163 -18.02 7.90 20.05
CA GLN A 163 -18.27 6.48 19.79
C GLN A 163 -17.27 5.87 18.84
N MET A 164 -16.83 4.66 19.14
CA MET A 164 -16.01 3.85 18.26
C MET A 164 -16.85 3.19 17.19
N LYS A 165 -16.33 3.14 15.97
CA LYS A 165 -16.96 2.44 14.85
C LYS A 165 -16.00 1.41 14.26
N TRP A 166 -16.56 0.41 13.55
CA TRP A 166 -15.76 -0.53 12.79
C TRP A 166 -14.87 0.19 11.80
N TRP A 167 -13.66 -0.29 11.66
CA TRP A 167 -12.66 0.25 10.80
C TRP A 167 -12.12 -0.79 9.83
N ALA A 168 -12.24 -0.57 8.53
CA ALA A 168 -11.53 -1.30 7.52
C ALA A 168 -10.29 -0.50 7.13
N PRO A 169 -9.12 -1.15 7.07
CA PRO A 169 -7.91 -0.43 6.79
C PRO A 169 -8.00 0.08 5.38
N VAL A 170 -8.13 1.36 5.21
CA VAL A 170 -7.66 2.00 4.03
C VAL A 170 -7.55 3.47 4.12
N GLU A 171 -6.42 3.94 3.93
CA GLU A 171 -6.16 5.29 3.58
C GLU A 171 -5.64 5.44 2.16
N HIS A 172 -6.40 5.03 1.19
CA HIS A 172 -6.26 5.65 -0.12
C HIS A 172 -7.67 6.04 -0.55
N PRO A 173 -7.93 7.32 -0.80
CA PRO A 173 -9.20 7.73 -1.37
C PRO A 173 -9.30 7.09 -2.76
N VAL A 174 -9.86 5.89 -2.80
CA VAL A 174 -10.38 5.37 -4.06
C VAL A 174 -11.44 6.39 -4.49
N SER A 175 -11.31 6.92 -5.69
CA SER A 175 -12.28 7.83 -6.25
C SER A 175 -13.70 7.30 -6.01
N ASP A 176 -14.68 8.17 -5.83
CA ASP A 176 -16.08 7.86 -5.51
C ASP A 176 -16.81 6.92 -6.49
N LYS A 177 -16.13 6.35 -7.44
CA LYS A 177 -16.67 5.51 -8.51
C LYS A 177 -16.39 4.03 -8.29
N GLY A 178 -16.68 3.49 -7.08
CA GLY A 178 -16.70 2.04 -6.79
C GLY A 178 -15.50 1.28 -7.36
N ASN A 179 -15.11 0.16 -6.76
CA ASN A 179 -14.01 -0.76 -7.15
C ASN A 179 -13.99 -1.18 -8.63
N LYS A 180 -14.10 -0.23 -9.55
CA LYS A 180 -13.71 -0.50 -10.92
C LYS A 180 -12.19 -0.33 -10.97
N PRO A 181 -11.48 -1.31 -11.54
CA PRO A 181 -10.08 -1.14 -11.88
C PRO A 181 -9.93 0.24 -12.50
N VAL A 182 -8.94 1.00 -12.05
CA VAL A 182 -8.68 2.30 -12.68
C VAL A 182 -8.43 2.00 -14.15
N PRO A 183 -9.28 2.46 -15.07
CA PRO A 183 -9.07 2.17 -16.47
C PRO A 183 -7.68 2.69 -16.82
N ALA A 184 -6.94 1.91 -17.60
CA ALA A 184 -5.64 2.37 -18.13
C ALA A 184 -5.75 3.64 -18.98
N GLY A 185 -6.94 4.20 -19.06
CA GLY A 185 -7.38 5.28 -19.94
C GLY A 185 -8.00 4.74 -21.23
N ASP A 186 -9.05 5.33 -21.68
CA ASP A 186 -9.62 5.02 -22.98
C ASP A 186 -9.01 5.85 -24.12
N PHE A 187 -8.27 6.91 -23.77
CA PHE A 187 -7.60 7.84 -24.67
C PHE A 187 -8.49 8.43 -25.79
N LYS A 188 -9.81 8.26 -25.71
CA LYS A 188 -10.77 8.74 -26.72
C LYS A 188 -10.96 10.24 -26.72
N ALA A 189 -10.62 10.89 -25.61
CA ALA A 189 -10.81 12.33 -25.41
C ALA A 189 -9.49 13.11 -25.43
N VAL A 190 -8.46 12.59 -26.09
CA VAL A 190 -7.18 13.29 -26.23
C VAL A 190 -7.37 14.48 -27.17
N ASP A 191 -7.09 15.68 -26.65
CA ASP A 191 -6.98 16.91 -27.43
C ASP A 191 -5.52 17.33 -27.51
N SER A 192 -4.85 16.91 -28.57
CA SER A 192 -3.41 17.13 -28.77
C SER A 192 -3.03 18.62 -28.76
N ALA A 193 -3.92 19.50 -29.22
CA ALA A 193 -3.65 20.94 -29.23
C ALA A 193 -3.59 21.54 -27.82
N ARG A 194 -4.17 20.86 -26.83
CA ARG A 194 -4.17 21.26 -25.41
C ARG A 194 -3.16 20.49 -24.57
N CYS A 195 -2.41 19.58 -25.16
CA CYS A 195 -1.39 18.80 -24.47
C CYS A 195 -0.13 19.63 -24.25
N THR A 196 0.30 19.71 -22.99
CA THR A 196 1.49 20.46 -22.58
C THR A 196 2.42 19.52 -21.82
N PRO A 197 3.58 19.12 -22.41
CA PRO A 197 4.57 18.30 -21.74
C PRO A 197 5.23 19.02 -20.56
N VAL A 198 5.40 18.31 -19.45
CA VAL A 198 6.10 18.79 -18.25
C VAL A 198 7.61 18.60 -18.43
N ASP A 199 8.39 19.58 -18.05
CA ASP A 199 9.85 19.45 -18.01
C ASP A 199 10.29 18.71 -16.75
N MET A 200 10.83 17.52 -16.94
CA MET A 200 11.29 16.63 -15.87
C MET A 200 12.81 16.46 -15.83
N GLN A 201 13.57 17.21 -16.61
CA GLN A 201 15.01 17.01 -16.77
C GLN A 201 15.77 17.04 -15.42
N LYS A 202 15.32 17.87 -14.49
CA LYS A 202 15.95 17.99 -13.15
C LYS A 202 15.55 16.86 -12.18
N VAL A 203 14.55 16.07 -12.53
CA VAL A 203 14.01 14.99 -11.69
C VAL A 203 14.54 13.64 -12.13
N PHE A 204 14.92 13.48 -13.38
CA PHE A 204 15.51 12.24 -13.89
C PHE A 204 16.77 11.88 -13.12
N ASN A 205 16.81 10.66 -12.59
CA ASN A 205 17.90 10.16 -11.75
C ASN A 205 18.62 8.94 -12.33
N ALA A 206 18.15 8.39 -13.47
CA ALA A 206 18.74 7.21 -14.10
C ALA A 206 18.46 7.15 -15.62
N ASN A 207 19.14 6.23 -16.30
CA ASN A 207 18.70 5.76 -17.61
C ASN A 207 17.76 4.57 -17.41
N VAL A 208 16.72 4.46 -18.22
CA VAL A 208 15.80 3.32 -18.14
C VAL A 208 16.50 1.97 -18.35
N THR A 209 17.59 1.98 -19.11
CA THR A 209 18.43 0.80 -19.37
C THR A 209 19.20 0.28 -18.17
N ASP A 210 19.28 1.08 -17.10
CA ASP A 210 20.07 0.71 -15.91
C ASP A 210 19.29 -0.19 -14.95
N ILE A 211 17.98 -0.32 -15.12
CA ILE A 211 17.08 -1.00 -14.16
C ILE A 211 17.55 -2.43 -13.80
N PHE A 212 18.06 -3.22 -14.76
CA PHE A 212 18.56 -4.57 -14.52
C PHE A 212 20.09 -4.68 -14.48
N ARG A 213 20.78 -3.56 -14.71
CA ARG A 213 22.26 -3.49 -14.67
C ARG A 213 22.77 -2.97 -13.34
N ASN A 214 21.90 -2.34 -12.55
CA ASN A 214 22.25 -1.86 -11.23
C ASN A 214 22.53 -3.01 -10.27
N GLU A 215 23.47 -2.79 -9.37
CA GLU A 215 23.67 -3.64 -8.21
C GLU A 215 22.84 -3.08 -7.06
N TYR A 216 21.74 -3.76 -6.73
CA TYR A 216 20.87 -3.38 -5.63
C TYR A 216 21.44 -3.95 -4.34
N LEU A 217 22.03 -3.07 -3.53
CA LEU A 217 22.87 -3.46 -2.41
C LEU A 217 22.11 -3.64 -1.11
N SER A 218 21.11 -2.81 -0.86
CA SER A 218 20.42 -2.78 0.42
C SER A 218 18.95 -2.39 0.27
N PRO A 219 18.01 -3.26 0.67
CA PRO A 219 16.62 -2.89 0.81
C PRO A 219 16.43 -2.08 2.10
N ARG A 220 15.67 -0.99 2.04
CA ARG A 220 15.30 -0.20 3.22
C ARG A 220 14.30 -0.93 4.11
N SER A 221 13.54 -1.84 3.54
CA SER A 221 12.64 -2.70 4.30
C SER A 221 13.37 -3.94 4.80
N PRO A 222 13.34 -4.25 6.11
CA PRO A 222 13.95 -5.45 6.66
C PRO A 222 13.26 -6.75 6.22
N TYR A 223 12.11 -6.64 5.58
CA TYR A 223 11.31 -7.78 5.10
C TYR A 223 11.52 -8.08 3.62
N THR A 224 12.29 -7.28 2.91
CA THR A 224 12.61 -7.52 1.49
C THR A 224 13.56 -8.70 1.38
N THR A 225 13.14 -9.74 0.70
CA THR A 225 13.90 -11.00 0.57
C THR A 225 14.27 -11.32 -0.86
N LEU A 226 13.74 -10.61 -1.84
CA LEU A 226 13.86 -10.97 -3.24
C LEU A 226 14.91 -10.15 -3.97
N GLN A 227 15.32 -10.67 -5.09
CA GLN A 227 16.43 -10.17 -5.89
C GLN A 227 15.95 -9.25 -7.00
N LEU A 228 14.87 -8.53 -6.76
CA LEU A 228 14.42 -7.55 -7.72
C LEU A 228 15.50 -6.47 -7.85
N PRO A 229 15.76 -5.95 -9.01
CA PRO A 229 15.19 -6.23 -10.33
C PRO A 229 16.03 -7.20 -11.19
N LYS A 230 16.89 -7.98 -10.59
CA LYS A 230 17.65 -9.03 -11.29
C LYS A 230 16.81 -10.26 -11.65
N GLN A 231 15.54 -10.22 -11.26
CA GLN A 231 14.58 -11.21 -11.66
C GLN A 231 14.35 -11.12 -13.15
N GLY A 232 14.83 -12.06 -13.87
CA GLY A 232 14.55 -12.13 -15.29
C GLY A 232 13.11 -12.57 -15.58
N ILE A 233 12.82 -12.68 -16.84
CA ILE A 233 11.63 -13.32 -17.36
C ILE A 233 11.77 -14.81 -17.17
N GLY A 234 10.77 -15.42 -16.60
CA GLY A 234 10.83 -16.84 -16.35
C GLY A 234 9.46 -17.42 -16.07
N GLU A 235 9.50 -18.66 -15.67
CA GLU A 235 8.33 -19.32 -15.11
C GLU A 235 8.01 -18.72 -13.74
N TRP A 236 6.78 -18.88 -13.36
CA TRP A 236 6.26 -18.40 -12.08
C TRP A 236 7.19 -18.81 -10.92
N CYS A 237 7.61 -17.86 -10.11
CA CYS A 237 8.53 -17.99 -8.98
C CYS A 237 10.00 -18.38 -9.34
N HIS A 238 10.34 -18.57 -10.58
CA HIS A 238 11.70 -18.92 -10.99
C HIS A 238 12.17 -18.07 -12.17
N PRO A 239 12.78 -16.91 -11.94
CA PRO A 239 13.30 -16.07 -13.01
C PRO A 239 14.41 -16.81 -13.74
N LEU A 240 14.21 -17.08 -15.03
CA LEU A 240 15.16 -17.81 -15.87
C LEU A 240 16.08 -16.90 -16.65
N LYS A 241 15.64 -15.65 -16.92
CA LYS A 241 16.37 -14.70 -17.75
C LYS A 241 16.28 -13.29 -17.19
N THR A 242 17.28 -12.49 -17.49
CA THR A 242 17.26 -11.04 -17.37
C THR A 242 17.19 -10.44 -18.76
N VAL A 243 16.26 -9.53 -19.00
CA VAL A 243 16.11 -8.85 -20.28
C VAL A 243 16.99 -7.63 -20.32
N ASP A 244 17.77 -7.49 -21.36
CA ASP A 244 18.43 -6.22 -21.65
C ASP A 244 17.41 -5.19 -22.10
N ILE A 245 17.33 -4.08 -21.38
CA ILE A 245 16.49 -2.96 -21.76
C ILE A 245 17.25 -2.12 -22.79
N ASP A 246 16.60 -1.85 -23.92
CA ASP A 246 17.12 -1.11 -25.03
C ASP A 246 16.14 0.03 -25.41
N ASP A 247 16.53 1.25 -25.14
CA ASP A 247 15.73 2.44 -25.43
C ASP A 247 16.17 3.22 -26.70
N SER A 248 16.96 2.56 -27.55
CA SER A 248 17.50 3.18 -28.75
C SER A 248 16.42 3.71 -29.70
N GLY A 249 15.34 2.97 -29.90
CA GLY A 249 14.23 3.40 -30.74
C GLY A 249 13.44 4.58 -30.15
N LEU A 250 13.21 4.55 -28.85
CA LEU A 250 12.60 5.70 -28.15
C LEU A 250 13.47 6.95 -28.34
N ARG A 251 14.77 6.86 -28.07
CA ARG A 251 15.71 7.98 -28.24
C ARG A 251 15.79 8.47 -29.69
N ALA A 252 15.80 7.54 -30.64
CA ALA A 252 15.78 7.86 -32.06
C ALA A 252 14.48 8.54 -32.53
N ALA A 253 13.38 8.30 -31.83
CA ALA A 253 12.09 8.94 -32.11
C ALA A 253 11.98 10.36 -31.53
N VAL A 254 12.83 10.75 -30.57
CA VAL A 254 12.83 12.08 -29.98
C VAL A 254 13.27 13.14 -30.99
N ARG A 255 12.48 14.19 -31.12
CA ARG A 255 12.80 15.36 -31.99
C ARG A 255 12.74 16.63 -31.15
N LYS A 256 13.83 17.38 -31.07
CA LYS A 256 13.93 18.62 -30.27
C LYS A 256 13.49 18.41 -28.79
N GLY A 257 13.82 17.26 -28.19
CA GLY A 257 13.47 16.92 -26.82
C GLY A 257 12.01 16.51 -26.61
N LEU A 258 11.27 16.23 -27.68
CA LEU A 258 9.90 15.75 -27.63
C LEU A 258 9.77 14.39 -28.33
N LEU A 259 9.06 13.47 -27.68
CA LEU A 259 8.56 12.24 -28.23
C LEU A 259 7.09 12.43 -28.57
N GLU A 260 6.73 12.34 -29.84
CA GLU A 260 5.33 12.37 -30.30
C GLU A 260 4.79 10.95 -30.38
N THR A 261 3.67 10.68 -29.69
CA THR A 261 3.01 9.37 -29.77
C THR A 261 1.95 9.36 -30.89
N LYS A 262 1.59 8.18 -31.38
CA LYS A 262 0.50 8.03 -32.36
C LYS A 262 -0.87 8.48 -31.84
N LEU A 263 -1.03 8.67 -30.55
CA LEU A 263 -2.24 9.21 -29.92
C LEU A 263 -2.25 10.75 -29.90
N GLY A 264 -1.20 11.39 -30.39
CA GLY A 264 -1.06 12.84 -30.34
C GLY A 264 -0.71 13.39 -28.96
N ILE A 265 -0.17 12.55 -28.09
CA ILE A 265 0.30 12.95 -26.76
C ILE A 265 1.82 13.13 -26.84
N PRO A 266 2.34 14.36 -26.75
CA PRO A 266 3.77 14.61 -26.74
C PRO A 266 4.35 14.42 -25.34
N PHE A 267 5.55 13.84 -25.22
CA PHE A 267 6.30 13.76 -23.98
C PHE A 267 7.64 14.47 -24.11
N ARG A 268 8.01 15.25 -23.10
CA ARG A 268 9.36 15.83 -23.02
C ARG A 268 10.28 14.78 -22.42
N THR A 269 11.15 14.23 -23.26
CA THR A 269 12.16 13.25 -22.85
C THR A 269 13.47 13.52 -23.61
N PRO A 270 14.65 13.37 -22.98
CA PRO A 270 15.92 13.62 -23.63
C PRO A 270 16.31 12.50 -24.60
N ALA A 271 16.98 12.85 -25.70
CA ALA A 271 17.58 11.88 -26.62
C ALA A 271 18.87 11.24 -26.03
N GLU A 272 19.51 11.90 -25.06
CA GLU A 272 20.74 11.46 -24.41
C GLU A 272 20.68 11.73 -22.89
N GLY A 273 21.45 10.98 -22.11
CA GLY A 273 21.50 11.12 -20.67
C GLY A 273 20.31 10.50 -19.95
N HIS A 274 20.10 10.86 -18.69
CA HIS A 274 19.03 10.31 -17.86
C HIS A 274 17.65 10.62 -18.44
N ASN A 275 16.79 9.63 -18.51
CA ASN A 275 15.46 9.72 -19.13
C ASN A 275 14.33 9.11 -18.31
N ILE A 276 14.62 8.76 -17.06
CA ILE A 276 13.65 8.22 -16.12
C ILE A 276 13.92 8.69 -14.70
N ALA A 277 12.89 8.88 -13.92
CA ALA A 277 12.95 9.15 -12.51
C ALA A 277 12.42 7.91 -11.75
N PHE A 278 13.33 7.11 -11.20
CA PHE A 278 13.00 5.90 -10.44
C PHE A 278 12.75 6.17 -8.97
N THR A 279 11.80 5.40 -8.41
CA THR A 279 11.57 5.21 -6.98
C THR A 279 11.62 3.74 -6.64
N SER A 280 12.07 3.42 -5.43
CA SER A 280 12.03 2.05 -4.89
C SER A 280 12.25 2.08 -3.39
N LEU A 281 11.98 0.94 -2.71
CA LEU A 281 12.36 0.74 -1.31
C LEU A 281 13.80 0.20 -1.16
N TRP A 282 14.57 0.22 -2.23
CA TRP A 282 16.01 -0.10 -2.26
C TRP A 282 16.83 1.19 -2.24
N ASP A 283 18.03 1.15 -1.69
CA ASP A 283 18.86 2.35 -1.45
C ASP A 283 19.33 3.07 -2.72
N ASN A 284 19.27 2.39 -3.87
CA ASN A 284 19.65 2.97 -5.16
C ASN A 284 18.82 4.19 -5.55
N TYR A 285 17.55 4.22 -5.14
CA TYR A 285 16.59 5.26 -5.51
C TYR A 285 15.81 5.75 -4.27
N PRO A 286 15.28 6.98 -4.30
CA PRO A 286 14.38 7.42 -3.24
C PRO A 286 13.10 6.57 -3.24
N ASP A 287 12.42 6.47 -2.09
CA ASP A 287 11.11 5.84 -1.98
C ASP A 287 9.98 6.67 -2.60
N SER A 288 10.20 7.97 -2.70
CA SER A 288 9.26 8.91 -3.31
C SER A 288 9.96 10.06 -4.04
N LEU A 289 9.26 10.63 -5.04
CA LEU A 289 9.70 11.78 -5.82
C LEU A 289 8.59 12.81 -5.89
N GLN A 290 8.97 14.08 -5.82
CA GLN A 290 8.05 15.19 -6.04
C GLN A 290 8.39 15.93 -7.34
N ILE A 291 7.37 16.13 -8.19
CA ILE A 291 7.50 16.79 -9.49
C ILE A 291 6.60 18.02 -9.49
N PRO A 292 7.16 19.23 -9.60
CA PRO A 292 6.37 20.45 -9.63
C PRO A 292 5.41 20.49 -10.83
N LEU A 293 4.16 20.86 -10.58
CA LEU A 293 3.16 21.10 -11.61
C LEU A 293 2.61 22.51 -11.47
N GLN A 294 2.03 23.05 -12.54
CA GLN A 294 1.48 24.40 -12.53
C GLN A 294 0.22 24.52 -13.39
N GLY A 295 -0.60 25.51 -13.07
CA GLY A 295 -1.82 25.82 -13.81
C GLY A 295 -2.94 24.84 -13.54
N LYS A 296 -3.87 24.69 -14.49
CA LYS A 296 -5.00 23.76 -14.42
C LYS A 296 -4.89 22.73 -15.52
N ALA A 297 -5.37 21.52 -15.27
CA ALA A 297 -5.48 20.47 -16.27
C ALA A 297 -6.69 19.58 -15.99
N SER A 298 -7.24 18.99 -17.04
CA SER A 298 -8.33 18.01 -16.94
C SER A 298 -7.83 16.58 -16.87
N ARG A 299 -6.59 16.33 -17.33
CA ARG A 299 -5.93 15.01 -17.35
C ARG A 299 -4.42 15.16 -17.26
N ALA A 300 -3.80 14.12 -16.69
CA ALA A 300 -2.38 13.85 -16.82
C ALA A 300 -2.18 12.55 -17.60
N TYR A 301 -1.32 12.58 -18.60
CA TYR A 301 -0.81 11.41 -19.30
C TYR A 301 0.59 11.13 -18.77
N LEU A 302 0.83 9.86 -18.40
CA LEU A 302 2.04 9.43 -17.71
C LEU A 302 2.70 8.32 -18.52
N LEU A 303 3.91 8.55 -18.98
CA LEU A 303 4.75 7.53 -19.59
C LEU A 303 5.64 6.93 -18.51
N MET A 304 5.44 5.65 -18.20
CA MET A 304 6.06 5.00 -17.05
C MET A 304 6.72 3.69 -17.42
N ALA A 305 7.77 3.32 -16.69
CA ALA A 305 8.45 2.04 -16.85
C ALA A 305 9.03 1.59 -15.51
N GLY A 306 9.08 0.31 -15.29
CA GLY A 306 9.66 -0.25 -14.07
C GLY A 306 9.53 -1.76 -14.02
N SER A 307 9.91 -2.35 -12.91
CA SER A 307 9.82 -3.79 -12.71
C SER A 307 9.06 -4.11 -11.44
N THR A 308 8.34 -5.21 -11.45
CA THR A 308 7.60 -5.70 -10.31
C THR A 308 7.67 -7.21 -10.24
N ASN A 309 7.79 -7.74 -9.03
CA ASN A 309 7.70 -9.17 -8.80
C ASN A 309 6.30 -9.68 -9.13
N HIS A 310 6.21 -10.86 -9.74
CA HIS A 310 4.95 -11.54 -10.01
C HIS A 310 4.07 -11.70 -8.77
N MET A 311 4.68 -11.91 -7.59
CA MET A 311 3.97 -12.05 -6.32
C MET A 311 3.32 -10.75 -5.83
N GLN A 312 3.66 -9.62 -6.43
CA GLN A 312 3.10 -8.30 -6.09
C GLN A 312 1.87 -7.99 -6.97
N CYS A 313 1.07 -9.01 -7.32
CA CYS A 313 -0.14 -8.84 -8.12
C CYS A 313 -1.36 -8.51 -7.27
N HIS A 314 -2.29 -7.73 -7.84
CA HIS A 314 -3.55 -7.25 -7.24
C HIS A 314 -3.38 -6.51 -5.91
N ILE A 315 -2.23 -5.89 -5.72
CA ILE A 315 -1.95 -4.98 -4.61
C ILE A 315 -1.36 -3.69 -5.17
N ASP A 316 -1.41 -2.62 -4.38
CA ASP A 316 -0.77 -1.36 -4.73
C ASP A 316 0.75 -1.52 -4.72
N ASN A 317 1.36 -1.47 -5.89
CA ASN A 317 2.82 -1.48 -6.03
C ASN A 317 3.41 -0.10 -5.76
N GLY A 318 2.69 0.92 -6.11
CA GLY A 318 2.99 2.31 -5.87
C GLY A 318 1.77 3.18 -6.07
N VAL A 319 1.93 4.46 -5.85
CA VAL A 319 0.86 5.44 -5.97
C VAL A 319 1.36 6.74 -6.57
N ILE A 320 0.52 7.35 -7.40
CA ILE A 320 0.70 8.69 -7.91
C ILE A 320 -0.36 9.57 -7.29
N ARG A 321 0.07 10.68 -6.66
CA ARG A 321 -0.83 11.70 -6.11
C ARG A 321 -0.56 13.03 -6.79
N VAL A 322 -1.59 13.66 -7.33
CA VAL A 322 -1.51 15.01 -7.89
C VAL A 322 -2.17 15.96 -6.91
N TYR A 323 -1.35 16.78 -6.27
CA TYR A 323 -1.79 17.76 -5.28
C TYR A 323 -2.16 19.08 -5.94
N TYR A 324 -3.18 19.70 -5.38
CA TYR A 324 -3.66 21.02 -5.75
C TYR A 324 -3.18 22.08 -4.75
N GLU A 325 -3.22 23.37 -5.17
CA GLU A 325 -2.84 24.50 -4.29
C GLU A 325 -3.71 24.60 -3.03
N ASP A 326 -4.93 24.02 -3.04
CA ASP A 326 -5.83 23.95 -1.90
C ASP A 326 -5.55 22.82 -0.91
N GLY A 327 -4.47 22.04 -1.13
CA GLY A 327 -4.08 20.90 -0.28
C GLY A 327 -4.82 19.59 -0.56
N THR A 328 -5.82 19.58 -1.43
CA THR A 328 -6.48 18.33 -1.86
C THR A 328 -5.65 17.60 -2.93
N CYS A 329 -5.92 16.33 -3.17
CA CYS A 329 -5.24 15.56 -4.21
C CYS A 329 -6.17 14.58 -4.93
N ASP A 330 -5.82 14.28 -6.18
CA ASP A 330 -6.30 13.09 -6.91
C ASP A 330 -5.24 12.00 -6.84
N THR A 331 -5.67 10.74 -6.87
CA THR A 331 -4.80 9.59 -6.65
C THR A 331 -5.00 8.52 -7.73
N LEU A 332 -3.88 7.94 -8.19
CA LEU A 332 -3.83 6.79 -9.10
C LEU A 332 -2.96 5.71 -8.47
N SER A 333 -3.56 4.59 -8.09
CA SER A 333 -2.84 3.39 -7.63
C SER A 333 -2.23 2.65 -8.83
N LEU A 334 -1.01 2.17 -8.66
CA LEU A 334 -0.31 1.34 -9.64
C LEU A 334 -0.43 -0.13 -9.22
N VAL A 335 -1.27 -0.89 -9.92
CA VAL A 335 -1.63 -2.26 -9.58
C VAL A 335 -1.22 -3.22 -10.68
N ASN A 336 -0.35 -4.15 -10.36
CA ASN A 336 0.06 -5.23 -11.25
C ASN A 336 -1.03 -6.34 -11.24
N PRO A 337 -1.49 -6.87 -12.39
CA PRO A 337 -1.16 -6.51 -13.78
C PRO A 337 -2.11 -5.49 -14.41
N ASP A 338 -3.04 -4.90 -13.65
CA ASP A 338 -4.13 -4.10 -14.19
C ASP A 338 -3.66 -2.85 -14.97
N ASN A 339 -2.84 -2.02 -14.34
CA ASN A 339 -2.28 -0.82 -14.96
C ASN A 339 -0.76 -0.66 -14.76
N TRP A 340 -0.13 -1.58 -14.02
CA TRP A 340 1.30 -1.54 -13.75
C TRP A 340 1.98 -2.85 -14.20
N PRO A 341 2.23 -3.05 -15.50
CA PRO A 341 2.96 -4.22 -16.00
C PRO A 341 4.47 -4.03 -15.85
N PRO A 342 5.25 -5.11 -15.70
CA PRO A 342 6.70 -5.03 -15.72
C PRO A 342 7.21 -4.59 -17.11
N ILE A 343 8.37 -3.91 -17.12
CA ILE A 343 8.99 -3.39 -18.34
C ILE A 343 9.40 -4.50 -19.31
N GLU A 344 9.83 -5.63 -18.76
CA GLU A 344 10.49 -6.71 -19.51
C GLU A 344 9.55 -7.75 -20.12
N GLN A 345 8.26 -7.77 -19.71
CA GLN A 345 7.35 -8.84 -20.14
C GLN A 345 5.89 -8.43 -20.18
N ILE A 346 5.08 -9.31 -20.77
CA ILE A 346 3.63 -9.38 -20.62
C ILE A 346 3.28 -10.64 -19.86
N PHE A 347 2.50 -10.55 -18.79
CA PHE A 347 2.07 -11.73 -18.05
C PHE A 347 1.10 -12.60 -18.89
N PHE A 348 1.22 -13.90 -18.70
CA PHE A 348 0.23 -14.84 -19.16
C PHE A 348 -1.02 -14.69 -18.29
N GLU A 349 -2.16 -14.41 -18.92
CA GLU A 349 -3.44 -14.37 -18.22
C GLU A 349 -3.93 -15.80 -17.99
N ASP A 350 -3.86 -16.24 -16.74
CA ASP A 350 -4.22 -17.60 -16.32
C ASP A 350 -5.69 -17.73 -15.88
N GLY A 351 -6.43 -16.61 -15.92
CA GLY A 351 -7.80 -16.52 -15.42
C GLY A 351 -7.92 -16.56 -13.90
N LYS A 352 -6.81 -16.43 -13.18
CA LYS A 352 -6.70 -16.50 -11.72
C LYS A 352 -5.89 -15.31 -11.19
N SER A 353 -4.65 -15.57 -10.73
CA SER A 353 -3.79 -14.56 -10.09
C SER A 353 -3.34 -13.46 -11.05
N PHE A 354 -3.12 -13.79 -12.31
CA PHE A 354 -2.69 -12.83 -13.34
C PHE A 354 -3.83 -12.38 -14.25
N ASN A 355 -5.05 -12.58 -13.82
CA ASN A 355 -6.20 -12.08 -14.56
C ASN A 355 -6.27 -10.56 -14.49
N ARG A 356 -6.21 -9.91 -15.63
CA ARG A 356 -6.30 -8.46 -15.74
C ARG A 356 -7.78 -8.03 -15.75
N HIS A 357 -8.11 -7.10 -14.86
CA HIS A 357 -9.48 -6.56 -14.75
C HIS A 357 -9.69 -5.27 -15.55
N ALA A 358 -8.63 -4.79 -16.20
CA ALA A 358 -8.62 -3.56 -16.98
C ALA A 358 -8.51 -3.85 -18.49
N PRO A 359 -8.90 -2.89 -19.36
CA PRO A 359 -8.63 -2.98 -20.79
C PRO A 359 -7.14 -3.13 -21.12
N SER A 360 -6.84 -3.56 -22.33
CA SER A 360 -5.46 -3.65 -22.81
C SER A 360 -4.73 -2.31 -22.71
N LEU A 361 -3.54 -2.36 -22.11
CA LEU A 361 -2.71 -1.18 -21.88
C LEU A 361 -2.06 -0.72 -23.18
N TYR A 362 -1.98 0.59 -23.37
CA TYR A 362 -1.03 1.15 -24.33
C TYR A 362 0.39 1.01 -23.82
N ARG A 363 1.25 0.35 -24.59
CA ARG A 363 2.65 0.18 -24.27
C ARG A 363 3.53 0.74 -25.38
N LEU A 364 4.59 1.43 -24.99
CA LEU A 364 5.61 1.95 -25.88
C LEU A 364 6.81 1.02 -25.87
N ARG A 365 7.09 0.34 -26.99
CA ARG A 365 8.29 -0.49 -27.15
C ARG A 365 9.51 0.41 -27.16
N LEU A 366 10.42 0.23 -26.21
CA LEU A 366 11.57 1.12 -26.05
C LEU A 366 12.54 0.98 -27.24
N LYS A 367 12.75 -0.25 -27.71
CA LYS A 367 13.67 -0.56 -28.81
C LYS A 367 13.20 -0.05 -30.18
N THR A 368 11.91 0.13 -30.38
CA THR A 368 11.37 0.58 -31.69
C THR A 368 10.75 1.98 -31.64
N GLY A 369 10.34 2.45 -30.45
CA GLY A 369 9.59 3.70 -30.29
C GLY A 369 8.10 3.57 -30.65
N GLU A 370 7.59 2.36 -30.92
CA GLU A 370 6.21 2.12 -31.33
C GLU A 370 5.28 1.98 -30.13
N LEU A 371 4.14 2.66 -30.18
CA LEU A 371 3.07 2.58 -29.17
C LEU A 371 1.95 1.66 -29.68
N SER A 372 1.50 0.70 -28.88
CA SER A 372 0.37 -0.17 -29.21
C SER A 372 -0.41 -0.60 -27.95
N ASN A 373 -1.70 -0.87 -28.09
CA ASN A 373 -2.55 -1.53 -27.11
C ASN A 373 -2.91 -2.98 -27.48
N ASN A 374 -2.44 -3.46 -28.62
CA ASN A 374 -2.56 -4.83 -29.07
C ASN A 374 -1.24 -5.62 -28.98
N PHE A 375 -0.49 -5.33 -27.96
CA PHE A 375 0.90 -5.69 -27.81
C PHE A 375 1.14 -7.20 -27.78
N GLY A 376 0.23 -7.95 -27.13
CA GLY A 376 0.34 -9.40 -27.03
C GLY A 376 0.19 -10.12 -28.37
N GLU A 377 -0.72 -9.66 -29.23
CA GLU A 377 -0.92 -10.22 -30.57
C GLU A 377 0.22 -9.82 -31.52
N GLU A 378 0.65 -8.54 -31.48
CA GLU A 378 1.72 -8.05 -32.34
C GLU A 378 3.06 -8.75 -32.11
N LEU A 379 3.35 -9.19 -30.89
CA LEU A 379 4.57 -9.94 -30.56
C LEU A 379 4.47 -11.44 -30.79
N GLY A 380 3.25 -11.98 -30.99
CA GLY A 380 3.05 -13.36 -31.38
C GLY A 380 3.63 -14.39 -30.40
N PHE A 381 3.42 -14.20 -29.09
CA PHE A 381 3.98 -15.08 -28.08
C PHE A 381 3.53 -16.53 -28.22
N THR A 382 4.48 -17.46 -28.09
CA THR A 382 4.23 -18.88 -28.00
C THR A 382 4.60 -19.39 -26.61
N GLY A 383 3.66 -20.05 -25.93
CA GLY A 383 3.90 -20.57 -24.58
C GLY A 383 3.80 -19.52 -23.47
N VAL A 384 4.41 -19.80 -22.32
CA VAL A 384 4.32 -19.00 -21.10
C VAL A 384 5.33 -17.84 -21.04
N SER A 385 6.46 -17.98 -21.76
CA SER A 385 7.46 -16.93 -21.82
C SER A 385 7.01 -15.80 -22.72
N ARG A 386 6.86 -14.60 -22.18
CA ARG A 386 6.29 -13.45 -22.87
C ARG A 386 7.21 -12.22 -22.75
N GLU A 387 8.47 -12.48 -23.07
CA GLU A 387 9.52 -11.49 -23.07
C GLU A 387 9.26 -10.38 -24.09
N VAL A 388 9.48 -9.14 -23.68
CA VAL A 388 9.44 -7.98 -24.55
C VAL A 388 10.86 -7.55 -24.87
N ASP A 389 11.33 -7.87 -26.06
CA ASP A 389 12.68 -7.49 -26.53
C ASP A 389 12.90 -5.99 -26.41
N GLY A 390 13.94 -5.60 -25.66
CA GLY A 390 14.26 -4.21 -25.34
C GLY A 390 13.35 -3.56 -24.30
N GLY A 391 12.29 -4.24 -23.85
CA GLY A 391 11.35 -3.72 -22.87
C GLY A 391 10.30 -2.76 -23.46
N ALA A 392 9.27 -2.46 -22.65
CA ALA A 392 8.24 -1.50 -23.00
C ALA A 392 7.74 -0.70 -21.80
N ALA A 393 7.63 0.61 -22.00
CA ALA A 393 6.96 1.52 -21.07
C ALA A 393 5.43 1.34 -21.17
N VAL A 394 4.70 1.78 -20.17
CA VAL A 394 3.23 1.85 -20.14
C VAL A 394 2.78 3.31 -20.20
N LEU A 395 1.71 3.56 -20.94
CA LEU A 395 1.05 4.85 -21.01
C LEU A 395 -0.21 4.81 -20.16
N LEU A 396 -0.28 5.68 -19.16
CA LEU A 396 -1.42 5.80 -18.26
C LEU A 396 -2.11 7.15 -18.44
N GLU A 397 -3.40 7.17 -18.21
CA GLU A 397 -4.24 8.36 -18.16
C GLU A 397 -4.79 8.53 -16.74
N MET A 398 -4.60 9.71 -16.17
CA MET A 398 -5.12 10.09 -14.85
C MET A 398 -6.05 11.29 -15.00
N PRO A 399 -7.37 11.14 -14.78
CA PRO A 399 -8.29 12.25 -14.72
C PRO A 399 -7.96 13.20 -13.56
N LEU A 400 -8.07 14.50 -13.78
CA LEU A 400 -7.79 15.56 -12.82
C LEU A 400 -8.98 16.49 -12.66
N ASN A 401 -9.04 17.19 -11.53
CA ASN A 401 -10.03 18.24 -11.31
C ASN A 401 -9.65 19.52 -12.06
N ALA A 402 -10.26 19.75 -13.24
CA ALA A 402 -9.98 20.91 -14.08
C ALA A 402 -10.31 22.27 -13.44
N GLY A 403 -11.09 22.29 -12.37
CA GLY A 403 -11.43 23.52 -11.62
C GLY A 403 -10.31 24.02 -10.71
N LYS A 404 -9.40 23.14 -10.32
CA LYS A 404 -8.35 23.41 -9.33
C LYS A 404 -6.99 23.67 -9.96
N LYS A 405 -6.18 24.47 -9.29
CA LYS A 405 -4.80 24.71 -9.69
C LYS A 405 -3.88 23.63 -9.15
N LEU A 406 -3.05 23.08 -10.02
CA LEU A 406 -2.04 22.08 -9.69
C LEU A 406 -0.89 22.69 -8.89
N SER A 407 -0.36 21.92 -7.95
CA SER A 407 0.84 22.23 -7.18
C SER A 407 2.00 21.32 -7.57
N HIS A 408 1.84 20.02 -7.35
CA HIS A 408 2.89 19.02 -7.65
C HIS A 408 2.30 17.63 -7.78
N LEU A 409 3.07 16.73 -8.39
CA LEU A 409 2.82 15.29 -8.40
C LEU A 409 3.82 14.61 -7.47
N VAL A 410 3.35 13.64 -6.70
CA VAL A 410 4.17 12.72 -5.91
C VAL A 410 4.04 11.33 -6.51
N LEU A 411 5.18 10.71 -6.83
CA LEU A 411 5.29 9.30 -7.13
C LEU A 411 5.91 8.60 -5.92
N GLU A 412 5.27 7.56 -5.39
CA GLU A 412 5.72 6.82 -4.22
C GLU A 412 5.64 5.32 -4.46
N THR A 413 6.71 4.61 -4.11
CA THR A 413 6.76 3.13 -4.12
C THR A 413 6.25 2.59 -2.80
N LEU A 414 5.31 1.64 -2.85
CA LEU A 414 4.67 1.05 -1.67
C LEU A 414 5.11 -0.39 -1.41
N SER A 415 5.40 -1.14 -2.46
CA SER A 415 5.78 -2.56 -2.35
C SER A 415 7.29 -2.76 -2.38
N ASN A 416 7.77 -3.79 -1.67
CA ASN A 416 9.20 -4.03 -1.47
C ASN A 416 9.97 -4.39 -2.75
N GLU A 417 9.37 -5.17 -3.63
CA GLU A 417 10.04 -5.79 -4.76
C GLU A 417 9.66 -5.12 -6.07
N VAL A 418 9.66 -3.80 -6.02
CA VAL A 418 9.20 -2.95 -7.10
C VAL A 418 10.19 -1.81 -7.33
N VAL A 419 10.45 -1.52 -8.57
CA VAL A 419 11.12 -0.30 -9.03
C VAL A 419 10.17 0.42 -9.97
N ILE A 420 9.74 1.61 -9.61
CA ILE A 420 8.77 2.39 -10.38
C ILE A 420 9.47 3.60 -10.97
N GLY A 421 9.28 3.84 -12.27
CA GLY A 421 9.86 4.97 -12.93
C GLY A 421 8.86 5.74 -13.78
N ILE A 422 9.04 7.06 -13.81
CA ILE A 422 8.31 7.96 -14.68
C ILE A 422 9.26 8.60 -15.70
N MET A 423 8.93 8.44 -17.00
CA MET A 423 9.72 8.91 -18.15
C MET A 423 9.17 10.20 -18.74
N GLY A 424 7.92 10.53 -18.46
CA GLY A 424 7.32 11.76 -18.97
C GLY A 424 5.92 11.98 -18.42
N ILE A 425 5.56 13.26 -18.31
CA ILE A 425 4.23 13.72 -17.92
C ILE A 425 3.75 14.70 -18.98
N THR A 426 2.49 14.57 -19.39
CA THR A 426 1.83 15.55 -20.25
C THR A 426 0.48 15.92 -19.65
N LEU A 427 0.22 17.20 -19.53
CA LEU A 427 -1.02 17.74 -19.00
C LEU A 427 -1.94 18.18 -20.15
N GLN A 428 -3.17 17.72 -20.16
CA GLN A 428 -4.21 18.26 -21.04
C GLN A 428 -4.92 19.42 -20.32
N ARG A 429 -4.74 20.62 -20.85
CA ARG A 429 -5.20 21.87 -20.25
C ARG A 429 -6.54 22.33 -20.79
#